data_418f975f33e305bd1efc9e2248208171
#
_entry.id   418f975f33e305bd1efc9e2248208171
#
_cell.length_a   1.000
_cell.length_b   1.000
_cell.length_c   1.000
_cell.angle_alpha   90.00
_cell.angle_beta   90.00
_cell.angle_gamma   90.00
#
_symmetry.space_group_name_H-M   'P 1'
#
loop_
_entity.id
_entity.type
_entity.pdbx_description
1 polymer ?
#
loop_
_entity_poly.entity_id
_entity_poly.type
_entity_poly.pdbx_seq_one_letter_code
_entity_poly.pdbx_strand_id
1 'polypeptide(L)'
;MKSQSAKRHPPELRERAVKMLLEHRDEYDSEPDAIRAISSKIGCHYDTLRAWLHQYKNDARGGVSPVNTDDGGLSTNERQRLKELERENRELRRSNDILRQASAYFCSSGARPPLEKIMPLIQRLSGTHGVGPVCRELDIAPSTYYWHQRHQRNPEKCSQREKCDAQISQEIKRAYEENYSVYGARKVWRQLLREDFSVARCTVERLMKTIGLRRGLHGKVIRATISRKTAAVDLVNRQFVVERPNQLWCADFTYVSTLQGFAYVAFIIGVFAGTIIGWRVSSSMDARFVLDALEQALRACRPSGTIHHSDKGSQYVSLAYTQRLQEAELLASTSITGDFYDNALAESINGLYKAEVIHRKSWKNHAEVELATLAWVDGFNNRRLLERLGHIPPVKAEKAYYASIGNKDLAA
;
A
#
# COMPACT_ATOMS: atom_id res chain seq x y z
N MET A 1 -61.89 3.86 -12.39
CA MET A 1 -62.69 2.66 -12.07
C MET A 1 -61.75 1.69 -11.32
N LYS A 2 -62.02 1.44 -10.04
CA LYS A 2 -61.21 0.50 -9.23
C LYS A 2 -61.63 -0.92 -9.61
N SER A 3 -60.67 -1.74 -10.09
CA SER A 3 -60.88 -3.16 -10.35
C SER A 3 -61.23 -3.84 -9.02
N GLN A 4 -62.41 -4.45 -8.95
CA GLN A 4 -62.82 -5.27 -7.83
C GLN A 4 -61.86 -6.46 -7.72
N SER A 5 -61.11 -6.55 -6.64
CA SER A 5 -60.25 -7.71 -6.34
C SER A 5 -61.18 -8.95 -6.25
N ALA A 6 -60.94 -9.94 -7.12
CA ALA A 6 -61.64 -11.22 -7.13
C ALA A 6 -61.62 -11.84 -5.72
N LYS A 7 -62.77 -12.09 -5.11
CA LYS A 7 -62.92 -12.76 -3.80
C LYS A 7 -62.22 -14.13 -3.91
N ARG A 8 -61.13 -14.31 -3.20
CA ARG A 8 -60.45 -15.62 -3.09
C ARG A 8 -61.36 -16.55 -2.30
N HIS A 9 -61.85 -17.58 -2.92
CA HIS A 9 -62.63 -18.62 -2.23
C HIS A 9 -61.70 -19.43 -1.32
N PRO A 10 -62.15 -19.82 -0.10
CA PRO A 10 -61.39 -20.68 0.82
C PRO A 10 -61.06 -22.03 0.19
N PRO A 11 -59.89 -22.61 0.51
CA PRO A 11 -59.48 -23.91 -0.05
C PRO A 11 -60.46 -25.03 0.23
N GLU A 12 -61.10 -25.03 1.40
CA GLU A 12 -62.12 -25.99 1.79
C GLU A 12 -63.38 -25.93 0.89
N LEU A 13 -63.80 -24.72 0.49
CA LEU A 13 -64.92 -24.55 -0.45
C LEU A 13 -64.59 -25.09 -1.84
N ARG A 14 -63.33 -24.93 -2.29
CA ARG A 14 -62.84 -25.42 -3.55
C ARG A 14 -62.84 -26.96 -3.59
N GLU A 15 -62.29 -27.60 -2.57
CA GLU A 15 -62.23 -29.07 -2.46
C GLU A 15 -63.66 -29.64 -2.41
N ARG A 16 -64.53 -29.04 -1.60
CA ARG A 16 -65.91 -29.45 -1.49
C ARG A 16 -66.67 -29.31 -2.81
N ALA A 17 -66.46 -28.22 -3.53
CA ALA A 17 -67.09 -27.95 -4.82
C ALA A 17 -66.66 -28.99 -5.88
N VAL A 18 -65.36 -29.31 -5.96
CA VAL A 18 -64.85 -30.31 -6.90
C VAL A 18 -65.33 -31.71 -6.52
N LYS A 19 -65.35 -32.06 -5.23
CA LYS A 19 -65.85 -33.35 -4.75
C LYS A 19 -67.33 -33.52 -5.08
N MET A 20 -68.13 -32.51 -4.81
CA MET A 20 -69.60 -32.54 -5.15
C MET A 20 -69.82 -32.65 -6.65
N LEU A 21 -68.97 -32.04 -7.49
CA LEU A 21 -69.08 -32.18 -8.94
C LEU A 21 -68.73 -33.62 -9.42
N LEU A 22 -67.75 -34.25 -8.79
CA LEU A 22 -67.32 -35.61 -9.16
C LEU A 22 -68.35 -36.67 -8.69
N GLU A 23 -68.98 -36.46 -7.54
CA GLU A 23 -69.99 -37.39 -6.95
C GLU A 23 -71.30 -37.32 -7.73
N HIS A 24 -71.72 -36.16 -8.26
CA HIS A 24 -73.01 -35.96 -8.95
C HIS A 24 -72.86 -35.81 -10.47
N ARG A 25 -71.70 -36.12 -11.04
CA ARG A 25 -71.50 -35.93 -12.49
C ARG A 25 -72.45 -36.76 -13.36
N ASP A 26 -72.73 -37.98 -12.96
CA ASP A 26 -73.56 -38.94 -13.72
C ASP A 26 -75.08 -38.59 -13.69
N GLU A 27 -75.46 -37.62 -12.87
CA GLU A 27 -76.85 -37.11 -12.82
C GLU A 27 -77.15 -36.08 -13.92
N TYR A 28 -76.12 -35.66 -14.72
CA TYR A 28 -76.26 -34.65 -15.76
C TYR A 28 -75.77 -35.19 -17.12
N ASP A 29 -76.44 -34.73 -18.20
CA ASP A 29 -76.22 -35.18 -19.55
C ASP A 29 -74.79 -34.81 -20.10
N SER A 30 -74.19 -33.73 -19.54
CA SER A 30 -72.83 -33.30 -19.94
C SER A 30 -72.04 -32.69 -18.78
N GLU A 31 -70.70 -32.72 -18.85
CA GLU A 31 -69.80 -32.10 -17.88
C GLU A 31 -70.03 -30.57 -17.76
N PRO A 32 -70.27 -29.80 -18.86
CA PRO A 32 -70.60 -28.41 -18.79
C PRO A 32 -71.89 -28.10 -18.02
N ASP A 33 -72.92 -28.97 -18.16
CA ASP A 33 -74.20 -28.81 -17.49
C ASP A 33 -74.09 -29.11 -15.98
N ALA A 34 -73.32 -30.12 -15.62
CA ALA A 34 -72.96 -30.41 -14.22
C ALA A 34 -72.24 -29.19 -13.58
N ILE A 35 -71.25 -28.65 -14.28
CA ILE A 35 -70.52 -27.48 -13.77
C ILE A 35 -71.47 -26.27 -13.59
N ARG A 36 -72.38 -26.02 -14.54
CA ARG A 36 -73.31 -24.90 -14.48
C ARG A 36 -74.29 -25.05 -13.31
N ALA A 37 -74.84 -26.26 -13.12
CA ALA A 37 -75.80 -26.53 -12.06
C ALA A 37 -75.12 -26.41 -10.66
N ILE A 38 -73.92 -26.96 -10.50
CA ILE A 38 -73.22 -26.97 -9.20
C ILE A 38 -72.60 -25.61 -8.88
N SER A 39 -72.10 -24.88 -9.89
CA SER A 39 -71.59 -23.53 -9.69
C SER A 39 -72.67 -22.58 -9.12
N SER A 40 -73.90 -22.71 -9.63
CA SER A 40 -75.07 -21.98 -9.12
C SER A 40 -75.36 -22.33 -7.68
N LYS A 41 -75.31 -23.61 -7.28
CA LYS A 41 -75.61 -24.07 -5.90
C LYS A 41 -74.53 -23.62 -4.91
N ILE A 42 -73.29 -23.50 -5.31
CA ILE A 42 -72.16 -23.12 -4.45
C ILE A 42 -71.95 -21.58 -4.42
N GLY A 43 -72.55 -20.84 -5.39
CA GLY A 43 -72.40 -19.40 -5.50
C GLY A 43 -71.05 -18.96 -6.08
N CYS A 44 -70.43 -19.78 -6.95
CA CYS A 44 -69.21 -19.46 -7.67
C CYS A 44 -69.50 -19.32 -9.19
N HIS A 45 -68.60 -18.61 -9.90
CA HIS A 45 -68.74 -18.48 -11.36
C HIS A 45 -68.41 -19.80 -12.03
N TYR A 46 -69.09 -20.10 -13.14
CA TYR A 46 -68.90 -21.29 -13.97
C TYR A 46 -67.41 -21.56 -14.31
N ASP A 47 -66.69 -20.54 -14.81
CA ASP A 47 -65.27 -20.65 -15.17
C ASP A 47 -64.37 -20.93 -13.95
N THR A 48 -64.79 -20.49 -12.77
CA THR A 48 -64.04 -20.73 -11.52
C THR A 48 -64.10 -22.22 -11.17
N LEU A 49 -65.25 -22.80 -11.19
CA LEU A 49 -65.42 -24.25 -10.90
C LEU A 49 -64.80 -25.12 -12.00
N ARG A 50 -64.90 -24.72 -13.26
CA ARG A 50 -64.22 -25.38 -14.40
C ARG A 50 -62.72 -25.38 -14.22
N ALA A 51 -62.13 -24.22 -13.82
CA ALA A 51 -60.68 -24.13 -13.56
C ALA A 51 -60.25 -25.00 -12.35
N TRP A 52 -61.10 -25.08 -11.30
CA TRP A 52 -60.82 -25.96 -10.15
C TRP A 52 -60.88 -27.43 -10.52
N LEU A 53 -61.85 -27.86 -11.32
CA LEU A 53 -61.94 -29.22 -11.79
C LEU A 53 -60.73 -29.58 -12.69
N HIS A 54 -60.33 -28.69 -13.60
CA HIS A 54 -59.20 -28.88 -14.44
C HIS A 54 -57.89 -29.03 -13.64
N GLN A 55 -57.72 -28.18 -12.64
CA GLN A 55 -56.57 -28.27 -11.74
C GLN A 55 -56.55 -29.57 -10.93
N TYR A 56 -57.73 -30.01 -10.43
CA TYR A 56 -57.83 -31.28 -9.71
C TYR A 56 -57.50 -32.48 -10.60
N LYS A 57 -57.99 -32.49 -11.87
CA LYS A 57 -57.64 -33.52 -12.84
C LYS A 57 -56.16 -33.57 -13.17
N ASN A 58 -55.49 -32.41 -13.21
CA ASN A 58 -54.05 -32.31 -13.44
C ASN A 58 -53.27 -32.79 -12.21
N ASP A 59 -53.65 -32.38 -11.00
CA ASP A 59 -53.03 -32.85 -9.75
C ASP A 59 -53.19 -34.37 -9.56
N ALA A 60 -54.33 -34.95 -9.92
CA ALA A 60 -54.62 -36.40 -9.85
C ALA A 60 -53.83 -37.24 -10.88
N ARG A 61 -53.43 -36.65 -12.03
CA ARG A 61 -52.64 -37.30 -13.06
C ARG A 61 -51.13 -37.24 -12.85
N GLY A 62 -50.68 -36.67 -11.71
CA GLY A 62 -49.27 -36.59 -11.39
C GLY A 62 -48.41 -35.74 -12.35
N GLY A 63 -49.06 -34.82 -13.08
CA GLY A 63 -48.35 -33.91 -14.01
C GLY A 63 -47.94 -34.56 -15.36
N VAL A 64 -48.25 -35.84 -15.60
CA VAL A 64 -47.96 -36.48 -16.87
C VAL A 64 -49.05 -36.18 -17.87
N SER A 65 -48.92 -35.10 -18.63
CA SER A 65 -49.74 -34.86 -19.81
C SER A 65 -49.27 -35.67 -20.98
N PRO A 66 -50.14 -36.37 -21.76
CA PRO A 66 -49.77 -36.90 -23.07
C PRO A 66 -49.49 -35.69 -24.00
N VAL A 67 -48.36 -35.78 -24.68
CA VAL A 67 -47.91 -34.85 -25.73
C VAL A 67 -49.02 -34.76 -26.78
N ASN A 68 -49.83 -33.70 -26.78
CA ASN A 68 -50.68 -33.25 -27.89
C ASN A 68 -52.02 -32.61 -27.49
N THR A 69 -52.07 -31.79 -26.42
CA THR A 69 -53.14 -30.81 -26.32
C THR A 69 -52.60 -29.51 -25.72
N ASP A 70 -52.91 -28.41 -26.33
CA ASP A 70 -52.46 -27.02 -26.05
C ASP A 70 -52.84 -26.49 -24.67
N ASP A 71 -53.26 -27.32 -23.71
CA ASP A 71 -53.79 -26.98 -22.41
C ASP A 71 -53.15 -27.78 -21.25
N GLY A 72 -51.86 -28.08 -21.37
CA GLY A 72 -51.04 -28.75 -20.34
C GLY A 72 -50.75 -27.86 -19.15
N GLY A 73 -51.76 -27.62 -18.29
CA GLY A 73 -51.59 -26.86 -17.08
C GLY A 73 -50.78 -27.63 -16.04
N LEU A 74 -49.69 -27.03 -15.53
CA LEU A 74 -48.86 -27.54 -14.45
C LEU A 74 -49.69 -27.88 -13.20
N SER A 75 -49.39 -28.99 -12.51
CA SER A 75 -50.01 -29.32 -11.23
C SER A 75 -49.68 -28.25 -10.16
N THR A 76 -50.47 -28.20 -9.10
CA THR A 76 -50.26 -27.24 -8.02
C THR A 76 -48.83 -27.39 -7.43
N ASN A 77 -48.37 -28.63 -7.29
CA ASN A 77 -47.01 -28.93 -6.76
C ASN A 77 -45.89 -28.45 -7.72
N GLU A 78 -46.06 -28.71 -9.03
CA GLU A 78 -45.08 -28.27 -10.02
C GLU A 78 -45.03 -26.74 -10.13
N ARG A 79 -46.15 -26.04 -10.05
CA ARG A 79 -46.18 -24.56 -10.00
C ARG A 79 -45.45 -24.02 -8.74
N GLN A 80 -45.60 -24.66 -7.61
CA GLN A 80 -44.92 -24.26 -6.40
C GLN A 80 -43.43 -24.52 -6.53
N ARG A 81 -43.02 -25.68 -7.05
CA ARG A 81 -41.62 -26.02 -7.32
C ARG A 81 -40.97 -25.08 -8.30
N LEU A 82 -41.66 -24.73 -9.37
CA LEU A 82 -41.18 -23.77 -10.38
C LEU A 82 -40.92 -22.38 -9.72
N LYS A 83 -41.83 -21.88 -8.88
CA LYS A 83 -41.64 -20.61 -8.15
C LYS A 83 -40.43 -20.66 -7.21
N GLU A 84 -40.21 -21.80 -6.54
CA GLU A 84 -39.05 -21.99 -5.67
C GLU A 84 -37.76 -21.96 -6.48
N LEU A 85 -37.70 -22.71 -7.59
CA LEU A 85 -36.55 -22.74 -8.50
C LEU A 85 -36.28 -21.39 -9.16
N GLU A 86 -37.31 -20.65 -9.56
CA GLU A 86 -37.15 -19.29 -10.08
C GLU A 86 -36.59 -18.32 -9.03
N ARG A 87 -37.02 -18.46 -7.76
CA ARG A 87 -36.48 -17.66 -6.66
C ARG A 87 -35.04 -18.01 -6.42
N GLU A 88 -34.69 -19.30 -6.31
CA GLU A 88 -33.33 -19.77 -6.15
C GLU A 88 -32.41 -19.33 -7.29
N ASN A 89 -32.88 -19.45 -8.55
CA ASN A 89 -32.13 -19.00 -9.70
C ASN A 89 -31.84 -17.49 -9.68
N ARG A 90 -32.80 -16.67 -9.24
CA ARG A 90 -32.59 -15.23 -9.08
C ARG A 90 -31.57 -14.92 -7.99
N GLU A 91 -31.63 -15.65 -6.86
CA GLU A 91 -30.65 -15.50 -5.77
C GLU A 91 -29.25 -15.92 -6.24
N LEU A 92 -29.12 -17.09 -6.89
CA LEU A 92 -27.85 -17.59 -7.41
C LEU A 92 -27.22 -16.65 -8.47
N ARG A 93 -28.02 -16.11 -9.37
CA ARG A 93 -27.55 -15.12 -10.35
C ARG A 93 -27.05 -13.85 -9.68
N ARG A 94 -27.77 -13.36 -8.65
CA ARG A 94 -27.34 -12.20 -7.86
C ARG A 94 -26.01 -12.47 -7.15
N SER A 95 -25.89 -13.60 -6.46
CA SER A 95 -24.66 -13.99 -5.77
C SER A 95 -23.48 -14.11 -6.73
N ASN A 96 -23.70 -14.72 -7.88
CA ASN A 96 -22.69 -14.88 -8.93
C ASN A 96 -22.20 -13.53 -9.48
N ASP A 97 -23.10 -12.58 -9.70
CA ASP A 97 -22.74 -11.24 -10.15
C ASP A 97 -21.92 -10.48 -9.09
N ILE A 98 -22.34 -10.53 -7.81
CA ILE A 98 -21.60 -9.94 -6.70
C ILE A 98 -20.18 -10.53 -6.60
N LEU A 99 -20.06 -11.87 -6.62
CA LEU A 99 -18.77 -12.56 -6.51
C LEU A 99 -17.87 -12.27 -7.70
N ARG A 100 -18.41 -12.20 -8.93
CA ARG A 100 -17.63 -11.87 -10.14
C ARG A 100 -17.04 -10.46 -10.04
N GLN A 101 -17.83 -9.47 -9.62
CA GLN A 101 -17.36 -8.11 -9.44
C GLN A 101 -16.38 -7.97 -8.27
N ALA A 102 -16.59 -8.72 -7.19
CA ALA A 102 -15.69 -8.76 -6.05
C ALA A 102 -14.33 -9.40 -6.43
N SER A 103 -14.35 -10.51 -7.19
CA SER A 103 -13.12 -11.18 -7.66
C SER A 103 -12.27 -10.26 -8.53
N ALA A 104 -12.89 -9.53 -9.48
CA ALA A 104 -12.20 -8.55 -10.30
C ALA A 104 -11.52 -7.45 -9.46
N TYR A 105 -12.17 -7.04 -8.38
CA TYR A 105 -11.62 -6.05 -7.44
C TYR A 105 -10.47 -6.60 -6.59
N PHE A 106 -10.56 -7.87 -6.15
CA PHE A 106 -9.55 -8.50 -5.29
C PHE A 106 -8.33 -9.01 -6.04
N CYS A 107 -8.45 -9.40 -7.31
CA CYS A 107 -7.32 -9.83 -8.14
C CYS A 107 -6.18 -8.79 -8.19
N SER A 108 -6.49 -7.51 -8.06
CA SER A 108 -5.49 -6.43 -7.99
C SER A 108 -4.77 -6.31 -6.65
N SER A 109 -5.21 -7.01 -5.60
CA SER A 109 -4.77 -6.78 -4.21
C SER A 109 -4.01 -7.96 -3.56
N GLY A 110 -3.95 -9.13 -4.19
CA GLY A 110 -3.16 -10.31 -3.77
C GLY A 110 -3.51 -10.96 -2.43
N ALA A 111 -4.34 -10.35 -1.60
CA ALA A 111 -4.87 -10.85 -0.33
C ALA A 111 -6.20 -10.15 -0.02
N ARG A 112 -7.00 -10.66 0.93
CA ARG A 112 -8.23 -9.98 1.39
C ARG A 112 -7.88 -8.56 1.85
N PRO A 113 -8.32 -7.50 1.12
CA PRO A 113 -7.95 -6.13 1.45
C PRO A 113 -8.58 -5.70 2.78
N PRO A 114 -8.00 -4.69 3.46
CA PRO A 114 -8.58 -4.10 4.65
C PRO A 114 -10.01 -3.61 4.41
N LEU A 115 -10.84 -3.65 5.43
CA LEU A 115 -12.26 -3.28 5.38
C LEU A 115 -12.49 -1.90 4.73
N GLU A 116 -11.65 -0.93 5.03
CA GLU A 116 -11.70 0.43 4.46
C GLU A 116 -11.63 0.45 2.93
N LYS A 117 -10.85 -0.46 2.33
CA LYS A 117 -10.74 -0.60 0.88
C LYS A 117 -11.93 -1.35 0.26
N ILE A 118 -12.60 -2.20 1.04
CA ILE A 118 -13.78 -2.94 0.58
C ILE A 118 -15.04 -2.08 0.61
N MET A 119 -15.12 -1.07 1.49
CA MET A 119 -16.30 -0.22 1.67
C MET A 119 -16.79 0.46 0.38
N PRO A 120 -15.94 1.05 -0.48
CA PRO A 120 -16.39 1.63 -1.76
C PRO A 120 -17.00 0.59 -2.71
N LEU A 121 -16.49 -0.65 -2.68
CA LEU A 121 -17.06 -1.75 -3.46
C LEU A 121 -18.47 -2.12 -2.95
N ILE A 122 -18.62 -2.29 -1.63
CA ILE A 122 -19.93 -2.58 -1.01
C ILE A 122 -20.92 -1.46 -1.34
N GLN A 123 -20.51 -0.21 -1.22
CA GLN A 123 -21.36 0.93 -1.52
C GLN A 123 -21.85 0.93 -2.97
N ARG A 124 -20.96 0.62 -3.93
CA ARG A 124 -21.32 0.51 -5.34
C ARG A 124 -22.28 -0.64 -5.61
N LEU A 125 -21.97 -1.85 -5.10
CA LEU A 125 -22.78 -3.04 -5.30
C LEU A 125 -24.13 -2.97 -4.58
N SER A 126 -24.19 -2.31 -3.43
CA SER A 126 -25.44 -2.17 -2.67
C SER A 126 -26.48 -1.32 -3.37
N GLY A 127 -26.09 -0.44 -4.28
CA GLY A 127 -27.01 0.30 -5.14
C GLY A 127 -27.81 -0.60 -6.09
N THR A 128 -27.23 -1.70 -6.54
CA THR A 128 -27.86 -2.65 -7.50
C THR A 128 -28.50 -3.85 -6.78
N HIS A 129 -27.81 -4.41 -5.79
CA HIS A 129 -28.17 -5.70 -5.18
C HIS A 129 -28.73 -5.59 -3.75
N GLY A 130 -28.63 -4.40 -3.13
CA GLY A 130 -28.96 -4.16 -1.74
C GLY A 130 -27.83 -4.53 -0.77
N VAL A 131 -27.79 -3.90 0.40
CA VAL A 131 -26.70 -4.06 1.41
C VAL A 131 -26.64 -5.48 1.96
N GLY A 132 -27.81 -6.08 2.30
CA GLY A 132 -27.88 -7.40 2.92
C GLY A 132 -27.24 -8.51 2.10
N PRO A 133 -27.66 -8.72 0.84
CA PRO A 133 -27.04 -9.72 -0.05
C PRO A 133 -25.55 -9.50 -0.27
N VAL A 134 -25.13 -8.26 -0.54
CA VAL A 134 -23.70 -7.94 -0.78
C VAL A 134 -22.86 -8.24 0.46
N CYS A 135 -23.32 -7.87 1.63
CA CYS A 135 -22.62 -8.13 2.89
C CYS A 135 -22.53 -9.63 3.20
N ARG A 136 -23.57 -10.41 2.87
CA ARG A 136 -23.58 -11.86 3.04
C ARG A 136 -22.53 -12.53 2.16
N GLU A 137 -22.50 -12.21 0.87
CA GLU A 137 -21.54 -12.79 -0.07
C GLU A 137 -20.08 -12.41 0.22
N LEU A 138 -19.84 -11.25 0.82
CA LEU A 138 -18.50 -10.78 1.19
C LEU A 138 -18.10 -11.18 2.61
N ASP A 139 -18.96 -11.91 3.34
CA ASP A 139 -18.75 -12.30 4.73
C ASP A 139 -18.46 -11.09 5.65
N ILE A 140 -19.28 -10.05 5.54
CA ILE A 140 -19.19 -8.81 6.33
C ILE A 140 -20.55 -8.57 6.98
N ALA A 141 -20.57 -8.34 8.30
CA ALA A 141 -21.81 -8.01 8.99
C ALA A 141 -22.38 -6.67 8.44
N PRO A 142 -23.68 -6.59 8.09
CA PRO A 142 -24.30 -5.34 7.66
C PRO A 142 -24.14 -4.19 8.67
N SER A 143 -24.11 -4.51 9.97
CA SER A 143 -23.86 -3.55 11.05
C SER A 143 -22.50 -2.85 10.88
N THR A 144 -21.47 -3.57 10.43
CA THR A 144 -20.13 -3.02 10.17
C THR A 144 -20.18 -2.00 9.01
N TYR A 145 -20.92 -2.30 7.95
CA TYR A 145 -21.11 -1.38 6.84
C TYR A 145 -21.84 -0.10 7.29
N TYR A 146 -22.97 -0.24 8.01
CA TYR A 146 -23.72 0.93 8.49
C TYR A 146 -22.96 1.74 9.54
N TRP A 147 -22.17 1.07 10.40
CA TRP A 147 -21.27 1.73 11.34
C TRP A 147 -20.25 2.61 10.61
N HIS A 148 -19.55 2.04 9.60
CA HIS A 148 -18.58 2.77 8.80
C HIS A 148 -19.20 3.95 8.05
N GLN A 149 -20.38 3.75 7.44
CA GLN A 149 -21.09 4.82 6.74
C GLN A 149 -21.53 5.94 7.68
N ARG A 150 -21.97 5.59 8.91
CA ARG A 150 -22.33 6.59 9.93
C ARG A 150 -21.11 7.40 10.37
N HIS A 151 -19.97 6.77 10.55
CA HIS A 151 -18.71 7.43 10.94
C HIS A 151 -18.19 8.36 9.84
N GLN A 152 -18.29 7.96 8.59
CA GLN A 152 -17.95 8.84 7.46
C GLN A 152 -18.85 10.08 7.37
N ARG A 153 -20.14 9.92 7.65
CA ARG A 153 -21.10 11.05 7.60
C ARG A 153 -21.01 11.98 8.80
N ASN A 154 -20.59 11.49 9.94
CA ASN A 154 -20.53 12.23 11.19
C ASN A 154 -19.17 12.05 11.88
N PRO A 155 -18.08 12.67 11.38
CA PRO A 155 -16.74 12.56 11.97
C PRO A 155 -16.68 13.02 13.43
N GLU A 156 -17.59 13.91 13.82
CA GLU A 156 -17.67 14.44 15.20
C GLU A 156 -18.05 13.36 16.23
N LYS A 157 -18.74 12.30 15.81
CA LYS A 157 -19.17 11.18 16.66
C LYS A 157 -18.13 10.07 16.75
N CYS A 158 -16.96 10.23 16.12
CA CYS A 158 -15.84 9.29 16.24
C CYS A 158 -15.33 9.25 17.69
N SER A 159 -14.80 8.10 18.07
CA SER A 159 -14.16 7.93 19.38
C SER A 159 -12.97 8.88 19.54
N GLN A 160 -12.62 9.22 20.77
CA GLN A 160 -11.44 10.06 21.05
C GLN A 160 -10.17 9.45 20.47
N ARG A 161 -10.07 8.13 20.48
CA ARG A 161 -8.94 7.40 19.88
C ARG A 161 -8.87 7.60 18.35
N GLU A 162 -9.99 7.52 17.65
CA GLU A 162 -10.03 7.73 16.19
C GLU A 162 -9.68 9.16 15.80
N LYS A 163 -10.12 10.14 16.58
CA LYS A 163 -9.75 11.55 16.39
C LYS A 163 -8.25 11.74 16.58
N CYS A 164 -7.70 11.17 17.64
CA CYS A 164 -6.25 11.18 17.90
C CYS A 164 -5.46 10.45 16.79
N ASP A 165 -5.91 9.27 16.37
CA ASP A 165 -5.30 8.51 15.28
C ASP A 165 -5.32 9.30 13.96
N ALA A 166 -6.39 10.03 13.67
CA ALA A 166 -6.49 10.87 12.48
C ALA A 166 -5.49 12.04 12.51
N GLN A 167 -5.37 12.74 13.64
CA GLN A 167 -4.38 13.81 13.84
C GLN A 167 -2.95 13.29 13.71
N ILE A 168 -2.62 12.22 14.44
CA ILE A 168 -1.30 11.60 14.39
C ILE A 168 -0.97 11.10 12.97
N SER A 169 -1.96 10.59 12.24
CA SER A 169 -1.78 10.14 10.85
C SER A 169 -1.40 11.28 9.90
N GLN A 170 -1.92 12.48 10.10
CA GLN A 170 -1.54 13.68 9.34
C GLN A 170 -0.09 14.06 9.64
N GLU A 171 0.29 14.08 10.92
CA GLU A 171 1.65 14.39 11.33
C GLU A 171 2.67 13.34 10.87
N ILE A 172 2.28 12.05 10.88
CA ILE A 172 3.10 10.98 10.31
C ILE A 172 3.35 11.20 8.82
N LYS A 173 2.31 11.57 8.04
CA LYS A 173 2.46 11.88 6.61
C LYS A 173 3.39 13.07 6.41
N ARG A 174 3.17 14.18 7.13
CA ARG A 174 4.03 15.36 7.07
C ARG A 174 5.49 15.01 7.38
N ALA A 175 5.74 14.37 8.52
CA ALA A 175 7.10 13.99 8.92
C ALA A 175 7.75 13.00 7.92
N TYR A 176 6.97 12.13 7.29
CA TYR A 176 7.46 11.22 6.27
C TYR A 176 7.83 11.96 4.97
N GLU A 177 6.98 12.86 4.48
CA GLU A 177 7.17 13.64 3.26
C GLU A 177 8.33 14.64 3.40
N GLU A 178 8.43 15.37 4.50
CA GLU A 178 9.52 16.30 4.81
C GLU A 178 10.90 15.61 4.87
N ASN A 179 10.92 14.31 5.16
CA ASN A 179 12.12 13.50 5.18
C ASN A 179 12.25 12.62 3.90
N TYR A 180 11.84 13.17 2.75
CA TYR A 180 11.99 12.56 1.42
C TYR A 180 11.35 11.19 1.27
N SER A 181 10.33 10.88 2.07
CA SER A 181 9.63 9.59 2.06
C SER A 181 10.53 8.35 2.27
N VAL A 182 11.62 8.51 3.02
CA VAL A 182 12.61 7.44 3.28
C VAL A 182 12.57 6.89 4.70
N TYR A 183 11.92 7.60 5.63
CA TYR A 183 11.90 7.21 7.03
C TYR A 183 11.01 5.98 7.26
N GLY A 184 11.55 5.00 8.01
CA GLY A 184 10.74 3.94 8.60
C GLY A 184 10.10 4.40 9.92
N ALA A 185 9.19 3.60 10.45
CA ALA A 185 8.38 3.94 11.64
C ALA A 185 9.22 4.41 12.86
N ARG A 186 10.40 3.82 13.08
CA ARG A 186 11.29 4.23 14.19
C ARG A 186 11.78 5.67 14.05
N LYS A 187 12.16 6.10 12.83
CA LYS A 187 12.64 7.46 12.57
C LYS A 187 11.51 8.47 12.56
N VAL A 188 10.35 8.12 11.99
CA VAL A 188 9.14 8.95 12.06
C VAL A 188 8.73 9.17 13.52
N TRP A 189 8.67 8.11 14.33
CA TRP A 189 8.38 8.21 15.75
C TRP A 189 9.36 9.13 16.49
N ARG A 190 10.68 8.98 16.24
CA ARG A 190 11.70 9.85 16.85
C ARG A 190 11.57 11.31 16.41
N GLN A 191 11.19 11.55 15.17
CA GLN A 191 10.93 12.89 14.67
C GLN A 191 9.73 13.53 15.38
N LEU A 192 8.62 12.80 15.51
CA LEU A 192 7.42 13.27 16.20
C LEU A 192 7.72 13.58 17.69
N LEU A 193 8.49 12.74 18.37
CA LEU A 193 8.91 13.02 19.76
C LEU A 193 9.74 14.29 19.88
N ARG A 194 10.55 14.65 18.88
CA ARG A 194 11.33 15.89 18.86
C ARG A 194 10.50 17.13 18.59
N GLU A 195 9.32 16.95 18.06
CA GLU A 195 8.30 17.96 17.80
C GLU A 195 7.23 17.98 18.90
N ASP A 196 7.56 17.39 20.07
CA ASP A 196 6.73 17.34 21.29
C ASP A 196 5.39 16.56 21.12
N PHE A 197 5.28 15.72 20.08
CA PHE A 197 4.15 14.79 19.95
C PHE A 197 4.35 13.56 20.84
N SER A 198 3.60 13.47 21.92
CA SER A 198 3.61 12.29 22.82
C SER A 198 2.84 11.13 22.18
N VAL A 199 3.54 10.24 21.47
CA VAL A 199 2.97 9.08 20.80
C VAL A 199 3.81 7.83 21.01
N ALA A 200 3.16 6.67 21.24
CA ALA A 200 3.86 5.40 21.36
C ALA A 200 4.36 4.90 19.99
N ARG A 201 5.55 4.27 19.95
CA ARG A 201 6.14 3.71 18.72
C ARG A 201 5.20 2.73 18.01
N CYS A 202 4.54 1.85 18.76
CA CYS A 202 3.59 0.88 18.20
C CYS A 202 2.40 1.54 17.50
N THR A 203 1.93 2.70 17.98
CA THR A 203 0.88 3.49 17.33
C THR A 203 1.37 4.01 15.98
N VAL A 204 2.58 4.56 15.91
CA VAL A 204 3.18 5.03 14.65
C VAL A 204 3.37 3.87 13.67
N GLU A 205 3.86 2.72 14.11
CA GLU A 205 4.01 1.52 13.27
C GLU A 205 2.68 1.06 12.70
N ARG A 206 1.63 1.00 13.54
CA ARG A 206 0.28 0.63 13.15
C ARG A 206 -0.29 1.60 12.11
N LEU A 207 -0.22 2.91 12.39
CA LEU A 207 -0.76 3.95 11.51
C LEU A 207 -0.02 4.01 10.18
N MET A 208 1.32 3.93 10.17
CA MET A 208 2.09 3.87 8.92
C MET A 208 1.71 2.66 8.06
N LYS A 209 1.48 1.50 8.69
CA LYS A 209 1.01 0.30 7.98
C LYS A 209 -0.38 0.51 7.38
N THR A 210 -1.31 1.12 8.13
CA THR A 210 -2.67 1.42 7.67
C THR A 210 -2.66 2.40 6.49
N ILE A 211 -1.81 3.43 6.55
CA ILE A 211 -1.69 4.44 5.48
C ILE A 211 -0.88 3.90 4.27
N GLY A 212 -0.19 2.76 4.43
CA GLY A 212 0.63 2.14 3.38
C GLY A 212 2.02 2.77 3.21
N LEU A 213 2.50 3.53 4.20
CA LEU A 213 3.83 4.12 4.17
C LEU A 213 4.90 3.09 4.52
N ARG A 214 5.95 3.03 3.71
CA ARG A 214 7.07 2.10 3.88
C ARG A 214 8.41 2.83 3.75
N ARG A 215 9.44 2.35 4.46
CA ARG A 215 10.80 2.87 4.27
C ARG A 215 11.32 2.56 2.86
N GLY A 216 12.23 3.37 2.35
CA GLY A 216 12.98 3.07 1.13
C GLY A 216 13.74 1.75 1.27
N LEU A 217 13.64 0.87 0.26
CA LEU A 217 14.35 -0.42 0.22
C LEU A 217 15.76 -0.24 -0.34
N HIS A 218 16.75 -0.95 0.23
CA HIS A 218 18.08 -1.07 -0.36
C HIS A 218 18.04 -1.95 -1.61
N GLY A 219 18.65 -1.49 -2.71
CA GLY A 219 18.86 -2.28 -3.94
C GLY A 219 19.93 -3.38 -3.75
N LYS A 220 20.06 -4.28 -4.74
CA LYS A 220 21.12 -5.30 -4.77
C LYS A 220 22.50 -4.67 -5.02
N VAL A 221 23.53 -5.17 -4.34
CA VAL A 221 24.92 -4.74 -4.50
C VAL A 221 25.50 -5.27 -5.83
N ILE A 222 26.10 -4.39 -6.65
CA ILE A 222 26.79 -4.73 -7.90
C ILE A 222 28.30 -4.54 -7.67
N ARG A 223 29.12 -5.50 -8.08
CA ARG A 223 30.58 -5.49 -7.89
C ARG A 223 31.28 -4.56 -8.88
N ALA A 224 32.28 -3.79 -8.41
CA ALA A 224 33.12 -2.89 -9.21
C ALA A 224 34.54 -3.47 -9.51
N THR A 225 35.23 -2.88 -10.48
CA THR A 225 36.52 -3.32 -11.02
C THR A 225 37.72 -2.72 -10.22
N ILE A 226 38.79 -3.47 -10.05
CA ILE A 226 39.97 -3.13 -9.23
C ILE A 226 41.15 -2.68 -10.10
N SER A 227 41.85 -1.58 -9.72
CA SER A 227 43.06 -1.09 -10.37
C SER A 227 44.35 -1.67 -9.73
N ARG A 228 45.39 -1.96 -10.56
CA ARG A 228 46.68 -2.56 -10.12
C ARG A 228 47.81 -1.53 -9.84
N LYS A 229 47.50 -0.25 -9.66
CA LYS A 229 48.52 0.79 -9.43
C LYS A 229 49.04 0.80 -7.99
N THR A 230 50.27 1.27 -7.80
CA THR A 230 50.89 1.50 -6.49
C THR A 230 50.11 2.53 -5.72
N ALA A 231 49.62 2.18 -4.52
CA ALA A 231 48.75 3.00 -3.70
C ALA A 231 49.40 3.24 -2.33
N ALA A 232 48.95 4.25 -1.61
CA ALA A 232 49.38 4.52 -0.24
C ALA A 232 49.10 3.35 0.71
N VAL A 233 49.80 3.30 1.84
CA VAL A 233 49.61 2.26 2.86
C VAL A 233 48.29 2.48 3.56
N ASP A 234 47.59 1.42 3.97
CA ASP A 234 46.39 1.52 4.79
C ASP A 234 46.76 1.95 6.21
N LEU A 235 46.37 3.18 6.56
CA LEU A 235 46.56 3.75 7.90
C LEU A 235 45.35 3.54 8.81
N VAL A 236 44.20 3.11 8.27
CA VAL A 236 42.94 2.99 8.99
C VAL A 236 42.78 1.60 9.60
N ASN A 237 43.29 0.56 8.93
CA ASN A 237 43.24 -0.82 9.39
C ASN A 237 41.84 -1.22 9.92
N ARG A 238 40.79 -0.84 9.17
CA ARG A 238 39.34 -1.07 9.51
C ARG A 238 38.81 -0.39 10.78
N GLN A 239 39.61 0.51 11.37
CA GLN A 239 39.19 1.25 12.57
C GLN A 239 38.52 2.57 12.18
N PHE A 240 37.22 2.53 11.89
CA PHE A 240 36.41 3.71 11.58
C PHE A 240 35.78 4.36 12.82
N VAL A 241 36.44 4.26 13.96
CA VAL A 241 36.06 4.93 15.21
C VAL A 241 37.05 6.05 15.46
N VAL A 242 36.55 7.27 15.52
CA VAL A 242 37.35 8.48 15.73
C VAL A 242 36.74 9.32 16.86
N GLU A 243 37.59 10.03 17.59
CA GLU A 243 37.20 10.78 18.80
C GLU A 243 36.85 12.24 18.49
N ARG A 244 37.32 12.77 17.37
CA ARG A 244 37.10 14.18 16.99
C ARG A 244 36.79 14.36 15.51
N PRO A 245 36.06 15.45 15.16
CA PRO A 245 35.90 15.85 13.75
C PRO A 245 37.27 16.05 13.07
N ASN A 246 37.30 15.85 11.77
CA ASN A 246 38.48 16.00 10.92
C ASN A 246 39.69 15.11 11.31
N GLN A 247 39.48 14.02 12.03
CA GLN A 247 40.52 13.03 12.30
C GLN A 247 40.65 12.05 11.13
N LEU A 248 39.54 11.64 10.54
CA LEU A 248 39.49 10.70 9.41
C LEU A 248 38.39 11.11 8.44
N TRP A 249 38.75 11.20 7.17
CA TRP A 249 37.83 11.36 6.05
C TRP A 249 37.83 10.11 5.17
N CYS A 250 36.67 9.68 4.72
CA CYS A 250 36.52 8.61 3.73
C CYS A 250 35.98 9.17 2.43
N ALA A 251 36.61 8.81 1.31
CA ALA A 251 36.18 9.20 -0.01
C ALA A 251 35.76 7.97 -0.84
N ASP A 252 34.68 8.12 -1.57
CA ASP A 252 34.21 7.12 -2.53
C ASP A 252 33.37 7.80 -3.60
N PHE A 253 33.18 7.16 -4.75
CA PHE A 253 32.33 7.65 -5.79
C PHE A 253 31.42 6.56 -6.36
N THR A 254 30.34 6.99 -6.97
CA THR A 254 29.39 6.10 -7.63
C THR A 254 28.99 6.66 -8.99
N TYR A 255 28.31 5.86 -9.79
CA TYR A 255 27.78 6.28 -11.08
C TYR A 255 26.26 6.11 -11.13
N VAL A 256 25.63 6.94 -11.96
CA VAL A 256 24.19 7.03 -12.18
C VAL A 256 23.93 6.95 -13.67
N SER A 257 23.12 6.01 -14.11
CA SER A 257 22.67 5.96 -15.51
C SER A 257 21.63 7.06 -15.77
N THR A 258 21.89 7.87 -16.79
CA THR A 258 20.95 8.89 -17.28
C THR A 258 20.64 8.66 -18.76
N LEU A 259 19.62 9.33 -19.30
CA LEU A 259 19.28 9.25 -20.73
C LEU A 259 20.40 9.83 -21.64
N GLN A 260 21.28 10.68 -21.10
CA GLN A 260 22.40 11.31 -21.81
C GLN A 260 23.76 10.66 -21.52
N GLY A 261 23.79 9.47 -20.91
CA GLY A 261 25.01 8.77 -20.51
C GLY A 261 25.12 8.63 -18.99
N PHE A 262 26.35 8.36 -18.51
CA PHE A 262 26.58 8.23 -17.07
C PHE A 262 26.88 9.58 -16.42
N ALA A 263 26.34 9.80 -15.22
CA ALA A 263 26.77 10.82 -14.28
C ALA A 263 27.56 10.14 -13.15
N TYR A 264 28.66 10.75 -12.73
CA TYR A 264 29.54 10.28 -11.67
C TYR A 264 29.37 11.19 -10.46
N VAL A 265 29.26 10.60 -9.26
CA VAL A 265 29.03 11.33 -8.01
C VAL A 265 30.09 10.93 -7.01
N ALA A 266 30.93 11.89 -6.60
CA ALA A 266 31.94 11.70 -5.55
C ALA A 266 31.41 12.26 -4.23
N PHE A 267 31.73 11.57 -3.13
CA PHE A 267 31.48 12.02 -1.77
C PHE A 267 32.75 11.94 -0.93
N ILE A 268 32.95 12.95 -0.07
CA ILE A 268 33.93 12.92 1.02
C ILE A 268 33.16 13.03 2.32
N ILE A 269 33.45 12.15 3.25
CA ILE A 269 32.66 11.91 4.44
C ILE A 269 33.55 12.03 5.67
N GLY A 270 33.23 12.92 6.60
CA GLY A 270 33.84 12.98 7.91
C GLY A 270 33.36 11.82 8.78
N VAL A 271 34.27 10.95 9.22
CA VAL A 271 33.92 9.68 9.90
C VAL A 271 33.27 9.93 11.26
N PHE A 272 33.64 10.97 11.99
CA PHE A 272 33.15 11.30 13.34
C PHE A 272 31.63 11.32 13.40
N ALA A 273 31.00 12.17 12.63
CA ALA A 273 29.53 12.27 12.59
C ALA A 273 28.91 11.62 11.34
N GLY A 274 29.72 11.25 10.35
CA GLY A 274 29.26 10.81 9.04
C GLY A 274 28.74 11.96 8.19
N THR A 275 29.19 13.17 8.43
CA THR A 275 28.83 14.36 7.67
C THR A 275 29.42 14.28 6.28
N ILE A 276 28.63 14.51 5.25
CA ILE A 276 29.14 14.67 3.88
C ILE A 276 29.72 16.07 3.76
N ILE A 277 31.04 16.19 3.74
CA ILE A 277 31.79 17.44 3.79
C ILE A 277 32.19 17.96 2.42
N GLY A 278 32.25 17.07 1.43
CA GLY A 278 32.51 17.41 0.04
C GLY A 278 31.75 16.47 -0.90
N TRP A 279 31.28 17.02 -2.02
CA TRP A 279 30.63 16.22 -3.05
C TRP A 279 30.68 16.91 -4.41
N ARG A 280 30.64 16.12 -5.48
CA ARG A 280 30.59 16.62 -6.85
C ARG A 280 29.85 15.66 -7.76
N VAL A 281 29.08 16.21 -8.71
CA VAL A 281 28.50 15.47 -9.83
C VAL A 281 29.17 15.89 -11.12
N SER A 282 29.55 14.92 -11.96
CA SER A 282 30.21 15.14 -13.24
C SER A 282 29.67 14.21 -14.31
N SER A 283 29.73 14.63 -15.55
CA SER A 283 29.51 13.80 -16.75
C SER A 283 30.73 12.99 -17.15
N SER A 284 31.91 13.30 -16.61
CA SER A 284 33.19 12.63 -16.89
C SER A 284 33.76 11.97 -15.64
N MET A 285 34.42 10.80 -15.81
CA MET A 285 35.07 10.05 -14.75
C MET A 285 36.56 10.40 -14.64
N ASP A 286 36.96 11.64 -14.98
CA ASP A 286 38.35 12.09 -14.83
C ASP A 286 38.69 12.42 -13.35
N ALA A 287 39.97 12.63 -13.01
CA ALA A 287 40.37 12.93 -11.63
C ALA A 287 39.89 14.29 -11.14
N ARG A 288 39.40 15.17 -12.03
CA ARG A 288 38.97 16.53 -11.69
C ARG A 288 37.73 16.53 -10.77
N PHE A 289 36.76 15.65 -11.02
CA PHE A 289 35.54 15.65 -10.21
C PHE A 289 35.77 15.21 -8.75
N VAL A 290 36.72 14.29 -8.51
CA VAL A 290 37.10 13.93 -7.14
C VAL A 290 37.94 15.02 -6.48
N LEU A 291 38.75 15.75 -7.26
CA LEU A 291 39.48 16.93 -6.78
C LEU A 291 38.52 18.05 -6.39
N ASP A 292 37.50 18.35 -7.20
CA ASP A 292 36.48 19.36 -6.87
C ASP A 292 35.77 19.03 -5.55
N ALA A 293 35.47 17.75 -5.30
CA ALA A 293 34.90 17.31 -4.03
C ALA A 293 35.88 17.52 -2.86
N LEU A 294 37.17 17.25 -3.08
CA LEU A 294 38.23 17.47 -2.09
C LEU A 294 38.39 18.96 -1.78
N GLU A 295 38.41 19.83 -2.78
CA GLU A 295 38.49 21.29 -2.61
C GLU A 295 37.35 21.82 -1.79
N GLN A 296 36.13 21.32 -2.02
CA GLN A 296 34.95 21.67 -1.22
C GLN A 296 35.15 21.28 0.24
N ALA A 297 35.61 20.08 0.52
CA ALA A 297 35.87 19.59 1.89
C ALA A 297 36.97 20.41 2.60
N LEU A 298 38.07 20.72 1.91
CA LEU A 298 39.19 21.52 2.43
C LEU A 298 38.71 22.94 2.83
N ARG A 299 37.90 23.58 2.00
CA ARG A 299 37.34 24.93 2.28
C ARG A 299 36.38 24.91 3.45
N ALA A 300 35.57 23.85 3.55
CA ALA A 300 34.54 23.74 4.62
C ALA A 300 35.15 23.46 6.00
N CYS A 301 36.17 22.59 6.08
CA CYS A 301 36.62 22.00 7.34
C CYS A 301 38.00 22.47 7.82
N ARG A 302 38.87 23.03 6.96
CA ARG A 302 40.28 23.42 7.29
C ARG A 302 41.00 22.35 8.09
N PRO A 303 41.21 21.16 7.53
CA PRO A 303 41.76 20.01 8.25
C PRO A 303 43.24 20.25 8.64
N SER A 304 43.67 19.56 9.72
CA SER A 304 45.08 19.52 10.12
C SER A 304 45.41 18.10 10.61
N GLY A 305 46.40 17.45 9.97
CA GLY A 305 46.78 16.08 10.29
C GLY A 305 45.66 15.04 10.07
N THR A 306 44.77 15.32 9.16
CA THR A 306 43.60 14.46 8.84
C THR A 306 44.05 13.29 7.96
N ILE A 307 43.64 12.07 8.31
CA ILE A 307 43.79 10.90 7.42
C ILE A 307 42.71 10.97 6.35
N HIS A 308 43.08 10.92 5.09
CA HIS A 308 42.16 10.82 3.95
C HIS A 308 42.24 9.39 3.38
N HIS A 309 41.19 8.63 3.61
CA HIS A 309 41.09 7.22 3.19
C HIS A 309 40.17 7.08 1.97
N SER A 310 40.64 6.37 0.93
CA SER A 310 39.90 6.08 -0.29
C SER A 310 40.11 4.65 -0.77
N ASP A 311 39.31 4.21 -1.74
CA ASP A 311 39.59 3.00 -2.48
C ASP A 311 40.82 3.20 -3.42
N LYS A 312 41.31 2.09 -4.06
CA LYS A 312 42.36 2.13 -5.06
C LYS A 312 41.88 2.53 -6.46
N GLY A 313 40.81 3.34 -6.56
CA GLY A 313 40.33 3.88 -7.81
C GLY A 313 41.41 4.70 -8.54
N SER A 314 41.48 4.60 -9.87
CA SER A 314 42.49 5.32 -10.68
C SER A 314 42.45 6.83 -10.48
N GLN A 315 41.34 7.38 -10.06
CA GLN A 315 41.08 8.80 -9.77
C GLN A 315 41.83 9.23 -8.51
N TYR A 316 41.74 8.44 -7.44
CA TYR A 316 42.35 8.73 -6.13
C TYR A 316 43.87 8.49 -6.09
N VAL A 317 44.38 7.62 -6.97
CA VAL A 317 45.84 7.38 -7.13
C VAL A 317 46.43 8.20 -8.27
N SER A 318 45.73 9.18 -8.81
CA SER A 318 46.25 10.10 -9.83
C SER A 318 47.29 11.05 -9.21
N LEU A 319 48.30 11.44 -10.00
CA LEU A 319 49.35 12.36 -9.53
C LEU A 319 48.74 13.68 -9.00
N ALA A 320 47.78 14.25 -9.71
CA ALA A 320 47.13 15.50 -9.30
C ALA A 320 46.42 15.36 -7.95
N TYR A 321 45.77 14.23 -7.68
CA TYR A 321 45.06 14.01 -6.43
C TYR A 321 46.02 13.80 -5.26
N THR A 322 47.05 12.97 -5.44
CA THR A 322 48.03 12.70 -4.40
C THR A 322 48.90 13.92 -4.08
N GLN A 323 49.27 14.72 -5.07
CA GLN A 323 49.95 15.99 -4.87
C GLN A 323 49.05 16.97 -4.08
N ARG A 324 47.78 17.05 -4.40
CA ARG A 324 46.85 17.94 -3.67
C ARG A 324 46.62 17.54 -2.21
N LEU A 325 46.62 16.24 -1.91
CA LEU A 325 46.60 15.75 -0.53
C LEU A 325 47.83 16.19 0.24
N GLN A 326 49.03 16.10 -0.37
CA GLN A 326 50.31 16.56 0.24
C GLN A 326 50.30 18.07 0.49
N GLU A 327 49.88 18.88 -0.49
CA GLU A 327 49.75 20.33 -0.35
C GLU A 327 48.80 20.74 0.76
N ALA A 328 47.75 19.94 1.03
CA ALA A 328 46.76 20.14 2.09
C ALA A 328 47.19 19.51 3.43
N GLU A 329 48.39 18.96 3.54
CA GLU A 329 48.90 18.26 4.73
C GLU A 329 47.99 17.12 5.20
N LEU A 330 47.34 16.45 4.26
CA LEU A 330 46.51 15.28 4.53
C LEU A 330 47.35 14.00 4.41
N LEU A 331 47.09 13.08 5.34
CA LEU A 331 47.72 11.76 5.33
C LEU A 331 46.94 10.83 4.39
N ALA A 332 47.51 10.52 3.24
CA ALA A 332 46.89 9.61 2.29
C ALA A 332 46.87 8.17 2.82
N SER A 333 45.70 7.54 2.78
CA SER A 333 45.48 6.13 3.12
C SER A 333 44.61 5.47 2.05
N THR A 334 44.92 4.24 1.68
CA THR A 334 44.10 3.50 0.71
C THR A 334 43.84 2.08 1.20
N SER A 335 42.66 1.60 0.87
CA SER A 335 42.18 0.24 1.23
C SER A 335 43.10 -0.84 0.63
N ILE A 336 43.19 -2.00 1.29
CA ILE A 336 43.89 -3.18 0.78
C ILE A 336 43.07 -3.79 -0.37
N THR A 337 43.77 -4.31 -1.40
CA THR A 337 43.12 -4.81 -2.62
C THR A 337 42.19 -6.00 -2.31
N GLY A 338 40.90 -5.86 -2.57
CA GLY A 338 39.92 -6.97 -2.59
C GLY A 338 39.08 -7.14 -1.36
N ASP A 339 39.14 -6.25 -0.35
CA ASP A 339 38.32 -6.35 0.84
C ASP A 339 37.27 -5.24 0.86
N PHE A 340 36.00 -5.67 0.93
CA PHE A 340 34.81 -4.77 0.93
C PHE A 340 34.61 -4.02 2.26
N TYR A 341 35.31 -4.43 3.31
CA TYR A 341 35.13 -3.83 4.64
C TYR A 341 36.03 -2.61 4.86
N ASP A 342 37.01 -2.40 3.98
CA ASP A 342 38.01 -1.36 4.16
C ASP A 342 37.48 0.07 3.95
N ASN A 343 36.33 0.25 3.26
CA ASN A 343 35.66 1.55 3.10
C ASN A 343 34.13 1.49 3.44
N ALA A 344 33.77 0.65 4.41
CA ALA A 344 32.38 0.31 4.73
C ALA A 344 31.46 1.52 5.03
N LEU A 345 32.03 2.62 5.60
CA LEU A 345 31.22 3.83 5.87
C LEU A 345 30.84 4.54 4.58
N ALA A 346 31.76 4.75 3.66
CA ALA A 346 31.50 5.41 2.39
C ALA A 346 30.58 4.54 1.50
N GLU A 347 30.81 3.23 1.47
CA GLU A 347 29.91 2.28 0.78
C GLU A 347 28.48 2.31 1.35
N SER A 348 28.34 2.41 2.66
CA SER A 348 27.03 2.51 3.31
C SER A 348 26.28 3.79 2.89
N ILE A 349 26.98 4.91 2.81
CA ILE A 349 26.41 6.20 2.39
C ILE A 349 26.07 6.17 0.90
N ASN A 350 26.95 5.63 0.05
CA ASN A 350 26.65 5.40 -1.36
C ASN A 350 25.45 4.44 -1.56
N GLY A 351 25.34 3.40 -0.75
CA GLY A 351 24.19 2.50 -0.75
C GLY A 351 22.89 3.21 -0.40
N LEU A 352 22.91 4.10 0.60
CA LEU A 352 21.77 4.94 0.96
C LEU A 352 21.41 5.91 -0.17
N TYR A 353 22.39 6.58 -0.75
CA TYR A 353 22.19 7.49 -1.87
C TYR A 353 21.57 6.78 -3.07
N LYS A 354 22.07 5.61 -3.44
CA LYS A 354 21.46 4.78 -4.49
C LYS A 354 20.01 4.43 -4.20
N ALA A 355 19.70 3.98 -3.00
CA ALA A 355 18.36 3.57 -2.61
C ALA A 355 17.36 4.74 -2.51
N GLU A 356 17.84 5.89 -2.08
CA GLU A 356 16.99 7.04 -1.75
C GLU A 356 16.85 8.06 -2.87
N VAL A 357 17.82 8.11 -3.78
CA VAL A 357 17.83 9.04 -4.91
C VAL A 357 17.79 8.27 -6.23
N ILE A 358 18.83 7.45 -6.49
CA ILE A 358 19.10 6.93 -7.83
C ILE A 358 18.01 5.96 -8.32
N HIS A 359 17.62 4.99 -7.49
CA HIS A 359 16.66 3.95 -7.88
C HIS A 359 15.19 4.37 -7.80
N ARG A 360 14.91 5.66 -7.55
CA ARG A 360 13.54 6.15 -7.40
C ARG A 360 12.90 6.61 -8.71
N LYS A 361 13.71 7.05 -9.66
CA LYS A 361 13.24 7.51 -10.98
C LYS A 361 14.31 7.34 -12.05
N SER A 362 13.93 7.50 -13.31
CA SER A 362 14.85 7.64 -14.43
C SER A 362 15.35 9.09 -14.50
N TRP A 363 16.63 9.27 -14.80
CA TRP A 363 17.32 10.56 -14.84
C TRP A 363 17.51 11.04 -16.27
N LYS A 364 17.22 12.31 -16.55
CA LYS A 364 17.38 12.87 -17.89
C LYS A 364 18.84 13.19 -18.21
N ASN A 365 19.53 13.86 -17.29
CA ASN A 365 20.91 14.32 -17.46
C ASN A 365 21.63 14.48 -16.12
N HIS A 366 22.91 14.84 -16.16
CA HIS A 366 23.74 15.06 -14.97
C HIS A 366 23.26 16.24 -14.10
N ALA A 367 22.72 17.32 -14.69
CA ALA A 367 22.24 18.47 -13.94
C ALA A 367 21.04 18.10 -13.04
N GLU A 368 20.15 17.24 -13.51
CA GLU A 368 19.03 16.74 -12.69
C GLU A 368 19.54 15.91 -11.53
N VAL A 369 20.58 15.10 -11.74
CA VAL A 369 21.24 14.31 -10.68
C VAL A 369 21.92 15.26 -9.68
N GLU A 370 22.57 16.31 -10.14
CA GLU A 370 23.26 17.29 -9.29
C GLU A 370 22.30 18.01 -8.34
N LEU A 371 21.16 18.49 -8.84
CA LEU A 371 20.12 19.13 -8.01
C LEU A 371 19.56 18.17 -6.97
N ALA A 372 19.30 16.92 -7.35
CA ALA A 372 18.82 15.91 -6.42
C ALA A 372 19.89 15.53 -5.38
N THR A 373 21.17 15.49 -5.77
CA THR A 373 22.30 15.25 -4.86
C THR A 373 22.42 16.39 -3.85
N LEU A 374 22.33 17.65 -4.29
CA LEU A 374 22.35 18.81 -3.42
C LEU A 374 21.26 18.72 -2.31
N ALA A 375 20.03 18.48 -2.74
CA ALA A 375 18.91 18.36 -1.80
C ALA A 375 19.07 17.17 -0.84
N TRP A 376 19.58 16.03 -1.34
CA TRP A 376 19.81 14.85 -0.52
C TRP A 376 20.95 15.05 0.49
N VAL A 377 22.06 15.68 0.10
CA VAL A 377 23.20 16.00 1.00
C VAL A 377 22.76 16.96 2.10
N ASP A 378 21.99 18.01 1.75
CA ASP A 378 21.43 18.90 2.76
C ASP A 378 20.53 18.15 3.76
N GLY A 379 19.61 17.34 3.27
CA GLY A 379 18.74 16.50 4.09
C GLY A 379 19.52 15.49 4.94
N PHE A 380 20.55 14.87 4.37
CA PHE A 380 21.40 13.92 5.08
C PHE A 380 22.16 14.60 6.24
N ASN A 381 22.77 15.72 6.01
CA ASN A 381 23.59 16.43 6.98
C ASN A 381 22.77 17.12 8.07
N ASN A 382 21.67 17.76 7.71
CA ASN A 382 20.94 18.68 8.58
C ASN A 382 19.68 18.08 9.23
N ARG A 383 19.08 17.06 8.62
CA ARG A 383 17.77 16.50 9.05
C ARG A 383 17.85 15.03 9.43
N ARG A 384 18.71 14.23 8.77
CA ARG A 384 18.74 12.79 8.94
C ARG A 384 19.11 12.37 10.35
N LEU A 385 18.23 11.59 10.97
CA LEU A 385 18.48 11.01 12.29
C LEU A 385 19.35 9.76 12.17
N LEU A 386 20.58 9.82 12.70
CA LEU A 386 21.50 8.70 12.73
C LEU A 386 21.46 8.00 14.09
N GLU A 387 21.19 6.70 14.10
CA GLU A 387 21.07 5.90 15.33
C GLU A 387 22.36 5.92 16.15
N ARG A 388 23.51 5.80 15.50
CA ARG A 388 24.85 5.84 16.12
C ARG A 388 25.17 7.16 16.82
N LEU A 389 24.49 8.26 16.45
CA LEU A 389 24.62 9.58 17.07
C LEU A 389 23.51 9.87 18.09
N GLY A 390 22.76 8.87 18.55
CA GLY A 390 21.63 9.09 19.44
C GLY A 390 20.41 9.70 18.76
N HIS A 391 20.22 9.44 17.45
CA HIS A 391 19.13 9.98 16.65
C HIS A 391 19.16 11.51 16.49
N ILE A 392 20.34 12.05 16.30
CA ILE A 392 20.53 13.46 15.91
C ILE A 392 21.17 13.55 14.52
N PRO A 393 20.99 14.67 13.80
CA PRO A 393 21.67 14.90 12.53
C PRO A 393 23.18 15.04 12.63
N PRO A 394 23.95 14.65 11.60
CA PRO A 394 25.42 14.77 11.57
C PRO A 394 25.95 16.14 12.00
N VAL A 395 25.47 17.20 11.37
CA VAL A 395 25.92 18.57 11.67
C VAL A 395 25.62 18.99 13.11
N LYS A 396 24.52 18.51 13.70
CA LYS A 396 24.23 18.79 15.12
C LYS A 396 25.19 18.08 16.05
N ALA A 397 25.63 16.86 15.72
CA ALA A 397 26.62 16.14 16.50
C ALA A 397 28.00 16.85 16.48
N GLU A 398 28.45 17.34 15.33
CA GLU A 398 29.70 18.12 15.22
C GLU A 398 29.61 19.45 15.97
N LYS A 399 28.49 20.18 15.84
CA LYS A 399 28.27 21.42 16.60
C LYS A 399 28.30 21.18 18.11
N ALA A 400 27.69 20.10 18.58
CA ALA A 400 27.72 19.73 19.99
C ALA A 400 29.15 19.43 20.48
N TYR A 401 29.96 18.75 19.65
CA TYR A 401 31.37 18.50 19.97
C TYR A 401 32.16 19.80 20.12
N TYR A 402 32.09 20.71 19.14
CA TYR A 402 32.80 21.99 19.22
C TYR A 402 32.32 22.89 20.37
N ALA A 403 31.02 22.89 20.68
CA ALA A 403 30.49 23.59 21.84
C ALA A 403 31.04 23.04 23.16
N SER A 404 31.25 21.71 23.23
CA SER A 404 31.82 21.07 24.45
C SER A 404 33.30 21.42 24.68
N ILE A 405 34.08 21.66 23.59
CA ILE A 405 35.48 22.09 23.68
C ILE A 405 35.54 23.56 24.09
N GLY A 406 34.82 24.45 23.40
CA GLY A 406 34.81 25.87 23.72
C GLY A 406 34.36 26.16 25.16
N ASN A 407 33.49 25.36 25.75
CA ASN A 407 33.11 25.45 27.15
C ASN A 407 34.19 24.93 28.09
N LYS A 408 35.05 23.99 27.68
CA LYS A 408 36.20 23.54 28.49
C LYS A 408 37.31 24.58 28.53
N ASP A 409 37.55 25.24 27.39
CA ASP A 409 38.57 26.33 27.32
C ASP A 409 38.14 27.59 28.07
N LEU A 410 36.84 27.80 28.32
CA LEU A 410 36.31 28.87 29.15
C LEU A 410 36.28 28.50 30.67
N ALA A 411 36.42 27.22 31.00
CA ALA A 411 36.41 26.70 32.39
C ALA A 411 37.81 26.38 32.93
N ALA A 412 38.86 26.49 32.11
CA ALA A 412 40.28 26.36 32.48
C ALA A 412 40.95 27.72 32.57
#